data_d7caf2046f76554fad583b25e4cd22f7
#
_entry.id   d7caf2046f76554fad583b25e4cd22f7
#
_cell.length_a   1.000
_cell.length_b   1.000
_cell.length_c   1.000
_cell.angle_alpha   90.00
_cell.angle_beta   90.00
_cell.angle_gamma   90.00
#
_symmetry.space_group_name_H-M   'P 1'
#
loop_
_entity.id
_entity.type
_entity.pdbx_description
1 polymer ?
#
loop_
_entity_poly.entity_id
_entity_poly.type
_entity_poly.pdbx_seq_one_letter_code
_entity_poly.pdbx_strand_id
1 'polypeptide(L)'
;IEQMHDSLKEAHKEAQWDESAWLRFSRRLHYIKVDFAQKKEFAALKSWVMEKRTVIYYLATPPSLYGSICKHLHDSGTVSETSRIVLEKPIGHDFTSSQAVNDTVAQYFTERNIYRIDHYLGKETVQNLLALRFANRMINSQWDNSCIDHVQITVAETVGIEGRWSYYD
;
A
#
# COMPACT_ATOMS: atom_id res chain seq x y z
N ILE A 1 7.47 -18.34 8.64
CA ILE A 1 7.38 -18.97 7.30
C ILE A 1 6.42 -20.16 7.37
N GLU A 2 6.50 -21.03 8.40
CA GLU A 2 5.58 -22.16 8.59
C GLU A 2 4.10 -21.74 8.62
N GLN A 3 3.74 -20.76 9.44
CA GLN A 3 2.38 -20.22 9.52
C GLN A 3 1.87 -19.73 8.14
N MET A 4 2.74 -19.09 7.36
CA MET A 4 2.40 -18.62 6.02
C MET A 4 2.17 -19.80 5.06
N HIS A 5 2.98 -20.85 5.15
CA HIS A 5 2.81 -22.08 4.38
C HIS A 5 1.44 -22.72 4.65
N ASP A 6 1.10 -22.89 5.91
CA ASP A 6 -0.15 -23.54 6.32
C ASP A 6 -1.38 -22.72 5.93
N SER A 7 -1.32 -21.39 6.10
CA SER A 7 -2.40 -20.49 5.69
C SER A 7 -2.60 -20.49 4.17
N LEU A 8 -1.52 -20.49 3.38
CA LEU A 8 -1.61 -20.53 1.92
C LEU A 8 -2.12 -21.88 1.45
N LYS A 9 -1.64 -22.96 2.03
CA LYS A 9 -2.10 -24.31 1.71
C LYS A 9 -3.58 -24.50 2.04
N GLU A 10 -4.02 -23.94 3.15
CA GLU A 10 -5.43 -23.94 3.52
C GLU A 10 -6.30 -23.13 2.57
N ALA A 11 -5.85 -21.93 2.18
CA ALA A 11 -6.57 -21.07 1.23
C ALA A 11 -6.71 -21.69 -0.17
N HIS A 12 -5.80 -22.60 -0.54
CA HIS A 12 -5.77 -23.26 -1.86
C HIS A 12 -6.31 -24.70 -1.82
N LYS A 13 -7.24 -25.02 -0.90
CA LYS A 13 -7.83 -26.36 -0.77
C LYS A 13 -8.44 -26.91 -2.05
N GLU A 14 -8.90 -26.05 -2.97
CA GLU A 14 -9.51 -26.42 -4.25
C GLU A 14 -8.49 -26.42 -5.41
N ALA A 15 -7.33 -25.82 -5.23
CA ALA A 15 -6.27 -25.78 -6.22
C ALA A 15 -5.21 -26.84 -5.94
N GLN A 16 -4.58 -27.35 -6.99
CA GLN A 16 -3.46 -28.28 -6.85
C GLN A 16 -2.26 -27.53 -6.24
N TRP A 17 -1.95 -27.81 -4.97
CA TRP A 17 -0.80 -27.25 -4.27
C TRP A 17 0.51 -27.73 -4.86
N ASP A 18 1.38 -26.83 -5.29
CA ASP A 18 2.72 -27.15 -5.79
C ASP A 18 3.79 -26.88 -4.72
N GLU A 19 4.20 -27.91 -4.02
CA GLU A 19 5.23 -27.84 -3.00
C GLU A 19 6.57 -27.35 -3.57
N SER A 20 6.90 -27.67 -4.82
CA SER A 20 8.13 -27.21 -5.45
C SER A 20 8.12 -25.73 -5.73
N ALA A 21 6.97 -25.17 -6.11
CA ALA A 21 6.77 -23.74 -6.27
C ALA A 21 6.90 -23.03 -4.91
N TRP A 22 6.30 -23.59 -3.85
CA TRP A 22 6.46 -23.08 -2.50
C TRP A 22 7.91 -23.04 -2.04
N LEU A 23 8.65 -24.12 -2.22
CA LEU A 23 10.07 -24.20 -1.84
C LEU A 23 10.94 -23.18 -2.59
N ARG A 24 10.65 -22.93 -3.88
CA ARG A 24 11.34 -21.86 -4.63
C ARG A 24 10.98 -20.47 -4.13
N PHE A 25 9.72 -20.25 -3.80
CA PHE A 25 9.23 -18.96 -3.29
C PHE A 25 9.74 -18.68 -1.88
N SER A 26 9.62 -19.64 -0.96
CA SER A 26 9.96 -19.46 0.45
C SER A 26 11.45 -19.12 0.68
N ARG A 27 12.35 -19.61 -0.19
CA ARG A 27 13.78 -19.25 -0.16
C ARG A 27 14.04 -17.76 -0.38
N ARG A 28 13.07 -17.03 -0.93
CA ARG A 28 13.15 -15.59 -1.17
C ARG A 28 12.53 -14.79 -0.04
N LEU A 29 11.88 -15.45 0.91
CA LEU A 29 11.25 -14.81 2.06
C LEU A 29 12.22 -14.76 3.22
N HIS A 30 12.33 -13.58 3.81
CA HIS A 30 13.13 -13.34 4.99
C HIS A 30 12.29 -12.63 6.02
N TYR A 31 12.44 -12.99 7.27
CA TYR A 31 11.73 -12.37 8.39
C TYR A 31 12.74 -11.72 9.33
N ILE A 32 12.51 -10.44 9.59
CA ILE A 32 13.27 -9.67 10.58
C ILE A 32 12.25 -9.05 11.53
N LYS A 33 12.38 -9.34 12.82
CA LYS A 33 11.58 -8.67 13.83
C LYS A 33 12.18 -7.30 14.11
N VAL A 34 11.37 -6.24 13.97
CA VAL A 34 11.77 -4.87 14.26
C VAL A 34 10.68 -4.21 15.09
N ASP A 35 11.06 -3.62 16.21
CA ASP A 35 10.19 -2.70 16.95
C ASP A 35 10.24 -1.32 16.32
N PHE A 36 9.12 -0.84 15.80
CA PHE A 36 9.04 0.44 15.09
C PHE A 36 9.37 1.65 15.98
N ALA A 37 9.30 1.51 17.30
CA ALA A 37 9.71 2.54 18.24
C ALA A 37 11.23 2.60 18.44
N GLN A 38 11.96 1.55 18.06
CA GLN A 38 13.39 1.40 18.35
C GLN A 38 14.26 1.62 17.09
N LYS A 39 14.77 2.82 16.93
CA LYS A 39 15.68 3.18 15.82
C LYS A 39 16.81 2.16 15.59
N LYS A 40 17.38 1.62 16.68
CA LYS A 40 18.53 0.69 16.62
C LYS A 40 18.22 -0.60 15.87
N GLU A 41 16.98 -1.05 15.91
CA GLU A 41 16.56 -2.29 15.27
C GLU A 41 16.49 -2.19 13.76
N PHE A 42 16.29 -0.98 13.22
CA PHE A 42 16.31 -0.73 11.78
C PHE A 42 17.69 -0.96 11.13
N ALA A 43 18.76 -0.94 11.92
CA ALA A 43 20.10 -1.24 11.42
C ALA A 43 20.19 -2.68 10.86
N ALA A 44 19.38 -3.61 11.38
CA ALA A 44 19.31 -4.98 10.87
C ALA A 44 18.85 -5.05 9.41
N LEU A 45 18.08 -4.08 8.94
CA LEU A 45 17.61 -4.02 7.55
C LEU A 45 18.74 -3.66 6.58
N LYS A 46 19.81 -3.01 7.06
CA LYS A 46 20.91 -2.54 6.20
C LYS A 46 21.63 -3.68 5.48
N SER A 47 21.71 -4.86 6.09
CA SER A 47 22.31 -6.05 5.47
C SER A 47 21.52 -6.59 4.28
N TRP A 48 20.23 -6.23 4.18
CA TRP A 48 19.32 -6.67 3.12
C TRP A 48 19.19 -5.66 1.99
N VAL A 49 19.48 -4.39 2.27
CA VAL A 49 19.42 -3.30 1.29
C VAL A 49 20.73 -3.26 0.51
N MET A 50 20.69 -3.69 -0.74
CA MET A 50 21.83 -3.63 -1.65
C MET A 50 21.88 -2.28 -2.34
N GLU A 51 23.04 -1.62 -2.36
CA GLU A 51 23.27 -0.26 -2.88
C GLU A 51 22.79 -0.05 -4.33
N LYS A 52 22.75 -1.10 -5.15
CA LYS A 52 22.40 -1.02 -6.57
C LYS A 52 20.98 -1.50 -6.90
N ARG A 53 20.14 -1.78 -5.91
CA ARG A 53 18.78 -2.27 -6.14
C ARG A 53 17.76 -1.22 -5.71
N THR A 54 16.69 -1.10 -6.48
CA THR A 54 15.50 -0.38 -6.04
C THR A 54 14.86 -1.14 -4.89
N VAL A 55 14.78 -0.50 -3.73
CA VAL A 55 14.12 -1.03 -2.55
C VAL A 55 12.72 -0.45 -2.48
N ILE A 56 11.73 -1.30 -2.27
CA ILE A 56 10.34 -0.89 -2.08
C ILE A 56 9.96 -1.17 -0.63
N TYR A 57 9.65 -0.12 0.11
CA TYR A 57 9.12 -0.19 1.46
C TYR A 57 7.59 -0.17 1.40
N TYR A 58 6.97 -1.30 1.67
CA TYR A 58 5.52 -1.42 1.72
C TYR A 58 5.05 -1.34 3.17
N LEU A 59 4.38 -0.25 3.55
CA LEU A 59 3.92 -0.03 4.91
C LEU A 59 2.51 -0.58 5.12
N ALA A 60 2.41 -1.86 5.48
CA ALA A 60 1.18 -2.48 5.96
C ALA A 60 1.04 -2.27 7.48
N THR A 61 1.12 -1.03 7.92
CA THR A 61 1.12 -0.61 9.34
C THR A 61 0.10 0.51 9.54
N PRO A 62 -0.32 0.77 10.80
CA PRO A 62 -1.18 1.93 11.07
C PRO A 62 -0.54 3.24 10.60
N PRO A 63 -1.33 4.18 10.06
CA PRO A 63 -0.84 5.46 9.54
C PRO A 63 -0.08 6.30 10.57
N SER A 64 -0.43 6.17 11.85
CA SER A 64 0.27 6.83 12.97
C SER A 64 1.76 6.48 13.07
N LEU A 65 2.16 5.35 12.48
CA LEU A 65 3.56 4.88 12.47
C LEU A 65 4.35 5.33 11.23
N TYR A 66 3.71 5.86 10.19
CA TYR A 66 4.40 6.19 8.94
C TYR A 66 5.57 7.14 9.15
N GLY A 67 5.37 8.20 9.93
CA GLY A 67 6.43 9.17 10.20
C GLY A 67 7.63 8.59 10.92
N SER A 68 7.40 7.81 11.98
CA SER A 68 8.49 7.19 12.76
C SER A 68 9.23 6.14 11.93
N ILE A 69 8.52 5.33 11.16
CA ILE A 69 9.12 4.32 10.30
C ILE A 69 9.98 5.00 9.22
N CYS A 70 9.44 5.98 8.49
CA CYS A 70 10.19 6.70 7.45
C CYS A 70 11.46 7.34 8.01
N LYS A 71 11.35 7.98 9.17
CA LYS A 71 12.50 8.56 9.87
C LYS A 71 13.55 7.51 10.21
N HIS A 72 13.15 6.39 10.81
CA HIS A 72 14.09 5.35 11.23
C HIS A 72 14.73 4.63 10.03
N LEU A 73 14.00 4.42 8.94
CA LEU A 73 14.55 3.91 7.68
C LEU A 73 15.63 4.86 7.13
N HIS A 74 15.31 6.15 7.07
CA HIS A 74 16.27 7.16 6.60
C HIS A 74 17.50 7.22 7.51
N ASP A 75 17.29 7.31 8.82
CA ASP A 75 18.36 7.42 9.82
C ASP A 75 19.25 6.17 9.90
N SER A 76 18.76 5.01 9.50
CA SER A 76 19.56 3.77 9.41
C SER A 76 20.39 3.69 8.13
N GLY A 77 20.23 4.65 7.20
CA GLY A 77 20.91 4.68 5.92
C GLY A 77 20.45 3.59 4.95
N THR A 78 19.19 3.16 5.05
CA THR A 78 18.58 2.17 4.15
C THR A 78 17.80 2.82 3.02
N VAL A 79 17.49 4.11 3.10
CA VAL A 79 16.80 4.88 2.06
C VAL A 79 17.83 5.47 1.09
N SER A 80 17.64 5.23 -0.19
CA SER A 80 18.42 5.80 -1.29
C SER A 80 17.53 6.64 -2.21
N GLU A 81 18.08 7.35 -3.17
CA GLU A 81 17.33 8.14 -4.16
C GLU A 81 16.37 7.30 -5.01
N THR A 82 16.67 6.00 -5.18
CA THR A 82 15.83 5.06 -5.94
C THR A 82 14.85 4.29 -5.07
N SER A 83 14.90 4.47 -3.74
CA SER A 83 13.97 3.82 -2.82
C SER A 83 12.56 4.33 -3.02
N ARG A 84 11.59 3.43 -2.97
CA ARG A 84 10.17 3.72 -3.12
C ARG A 84 9.42 3.36 -1.85
N ILE A 85 8.38 4.11 -1.55
CA ILE A 85 7.51 3.82 -0.42
C ILE A 85 6.06 3.66 -0.87
N VAL A 86 5.38 2.68 -0.32
CA VAL A 86 3.97 2.39 -0.59
C VAL A 86 3.21 2.51 0.72
N LEU A 87 2.18 3.35 0.71
CA LEU A 87 1.32 3.64 1.85
C LEU A 87 -0.08 3.09 1.57
N GLU A 88 -0.70 2.48 2.57
CA GLU A 88 -2.08 2.03 2.52
C GLU A 88 -3.04 3.06 3.13
N LYS A 89 -4.30 2.98 2.75
CA LYS A 89 -5.38 3.73 3.41
C LYS A 89 -5.62 3.22 4.85
N PRO A 90 -6.09 4.11 5.73
CA PRO A 90 -6.39 5.54 5.54
C PRO A 90 -5.11 6.40 5.56
N ILE A 91 -5.11 7.47 4.74
CA ILE A 91 -4.03 8.47 4.77
C ILE A 91 -4.60 9.71 5.45
N GLY A 92 -4.65 9.67 6.78
CA GLY A 92 -5.33 10.67 7.60
C GLY A 92 -6.85 10.47 7.65
N HIS A 93 -7.49 11.17 8.57
CA HIS A 93 -8.95 11.15 8.79
C HIS A 93 -9.65 12.35 8.14
N ASP A 94 -8.91 13.44 7.94
CA ASP A 94 -9.35 14.68 7.31
C ASP A 94 -8.23 15.27 6.45
N PHE A 95 -8.49 16.41 5.83
CA PHE A 95 -7.52 17.10 4.99
C PHE A 95 -6.25 17.47 5.76
N THR A 96 -6.37 17.98 6.97
CA THR A 96 -5.23 18.44 7.79
C THR A 96 -4.33 17.29 8.19
N SER A 97 -4.90 16.20 8.69
CA SER A 97 -4.14 15.00 9.07
C SER A 97 -3.53 14.30 7.87
N SER A 98 -4.22 14.26 6.73
CA SER A 98 -3.69 13.76 5.47
C SER A 98 -2.48 14.56 5.00
N GLN A 99 -2.56 15.88 5.07
CA GLN A 99 -1.46 16.78 4.73
C GLN A 99 -0.26 16.55 5.65
N ALA A 100 -0.48 16.45 6.97
CA ALA A 100 0.58 16.18 7.93
C ALA A 100 1.31 14.83 7.66
N VAL A 101 0.58 13.78 7.31
CA VAL A 101 1.19 12.50 6.91
C VAL A 101 2.02 12.66 5.65
N ASN A 102 1.50 13.35 4.62
CA ASN A 102 2.20 13.58 3.37
C ASN A 102 3.48 14.39 3.59
N ASP A 103 3.40 15.49 4.35
CA ASP A 103 4.55 16.35 4.65
C ASP A 103 5.64 15.60 5.41
N THR A 104 5.23 14.71 6.33
CA THR A 104 6.18 13.89 7.09
C THR A 104 6.89 12.88 6.20
N VAL A 105 6.19 12.20 5.31
CA VAL A 105 6.79 11.21 4.39
C VAL A 105 7.67 11.91 3.36
N ALA A 106 7.27 13.09 2.86
CA ALA A 106 8.00 13.89 1.89
C ALA A 106 9.37 14.40 2.41
N GLN A 107 9.59 14.39 3.73
CA GLN A 107 10.91 14.70 4.29
C GLN A 107 11.97 13.64 3.94
N TYR A 108 11.56 12.41 3.67
CA TYR A 108 12.44 11.25 3.50
C TYR A 108 12.39 10.63 2.11
N PHE A 109 11.29 10.84 1.37
CA PHE A 109 11.08 10.31 0.03
C PHE A 109 10.62 11.40 -0.92
N THR A 110 11.12 11.43 -2.14
CA THR A 110 10.62 12.35 -3.18
C THR A 110 9.24 11.91 -3.65
N GLU A 111 8.36 12.86 -4.02
CA GLU A 111 6.98 12.57 -4.41
C GLU A 111 6.87 11.50 -5.51
N ARG A 112 7.76 11.49 -6.49
CA ARG A 112 7.80 10.47 -7.55
C ARG A 112 8.04 9.04 -7.06
N ASN A 113 8.49 8.89 -5.81
CA ASN A 113 8.80 7.61 -5.17
C ASN A 113 7.78 7.25 -4.08
N ILE A 114 6.75 8.08 -3.87
CA ILE A 114 5.68 7.84 -2.91
C ILE A 114 4.46 7.30 -3.65
N TYR A 115 4.03 6.11 -3.29
CA TYR A 115 2.85 5.44 -3.87
C TYR A 115 1.78 5.30 -2.80
N ARG A 116 0.62 5.88 -3.05
CA ARG A 116 -0.56 5.80 -2.18
C ARG A 116 -1.55 4.84 -2.80
N ILE A 117 -1.83 3.73 -2.12
CA ILE A 117 -2.74 2.71 -2.64
C ILE A 117 -4.18 3.12 -2.35
N ASP A 118 -4.97 3.21 -3.42
CA ASP A 118 -6.41 3.20 -3.37
C ASP A 118 -6.92 2.00 -4.18
N HIS A 119 -7.37 0.96 -3.48
CA HIS A 119 -7.84 -0.26 -4.14
C HIS A 119 -9.10 -0.06 -4.99
N TYR A 120 -9.91 0.99 -4.72
CA TYR A 120 -11.05 1.33 -5.56
C TYR A 120 -10.61 1.82 -6.94
N LEU A 121 -9.56 2.63 -7.02
CA LEU A 121 -9.01 3.07 -8.29
C LEU A 121 -8.37 1.93 -9.10
N GLY A 122 -8.06 0.82 -8.47
CA GLY A 122 -7.58 -0.40 -9.13
C GLY A 122 -8.69 -1.31 -9.66
N LYS A 123 -9.97 -1.09 -9.26
CA LYS A 123 -11.08 -1.91 -9.75
C LYS A 123 -11.35 -1.62 -11.23
N GLU A 124 -11.50 -2.68 -12.02
CA GLU A 124 -11.73 -2.60 -13.47
C GLU A 124 -12.94 -1.73 -13.82
N THR A 125 -14.03 -1.84 -13.08
CA THR A 125 -15.24 -1.02 -13.26
C THR A 125 -14.97 0.47 -13.10
N VAL A 126 -14.11 0.87 -12.16
CA VAL A 126 -13.73 2.28 -11.94
C VAL A 126 -12.81 2.77 -13.06
N GLN A 127 -11.85 1.94 -13.47
CA GLN A 127 -10.95 2.26 -14.58
C GLN A 127 -11.71 2.38 -15.92
N ASN A 128 -12.70 1.51 -16.13
CA ASN A 128 -13.55 1.57 -17.31
C ASN A 128 -14.37 2.87 -17.39
N LEU A 129 -14.71 3.48 -16.25
CA LEU A 129 -15.37 4.78 -16.24
C LEU A 129 -14.49 5.89 -16.83
N LEU A 130 -13.19 5.88 -16.52
CA LEU A 130 -12.23 6.81 -17.09
C LEU A 130 -12.10 6.60 -18.61
N ALA A 131 -11.98 5.34 -19.03
CA ALA A 131 -11.93 4.99 -20.45
C ALA A 131 -13.23 5.40 -21.18
N LEU A 132 -14.40 5.11 -20.58
CA LEU A 132 -15.70 5.48 -21.13
C LEU A 132 -15.80 7.00 -21.37
N ARG A 133 -15.40 7.79 -20.39
CA ARG A 133 -15.47 9.24 -20.47
C ARG A 133 -14.45 9.81 -21.46
N PHE A 134 -13.17 9.50 -21.29
CA PHE A 134 -12.10 10.19 -22.02
C PHE A 134 -11.78 9.60 -23.40
N ALA A 135 -12.09 8.31 -23.63
CA ALA A 135 -11.94 7.70 -24.94
C ALA A 135 -13.16 7.95 -25.86
N ASN A 136 -14.29 8.43 -25.32
CA ASN A 136 -15.52 8.68 -26.07
C ASN A 136 -15.86 10.17 -26.10
N ARG A 137 -15.59 10.81 -27.22
CA ARG A 137 -15.84 12.25 -27.39
C ARG A 137 -17.31 12.63 -27.18
N MET A 138 -18.24 11.80 -27.63
CA MET A 138 -19.69 12.03 -27.41
C MET A 138 -20.05 12.06 -25.94
N ILE A 139 -19.56 11.08 -25.17
CA ILE A 139 -19.85 10.97 -23.75
C ILE A 139 -19.17 12.10 -23.00
N ASN A 140 -17.89 12.37 -23.30
CA ASN A 140 -17.15 13.42 -22.62
C ASN A 140 -17.78 14.80 -22.77
N SER A 141 -18.39 15.10 -23.94
CA SER A 141 -19.06 16.39 -24.20
C SER A 141 -20.36 16.58 -23.42
N GLN A 142 -20.94 15.50 -22.90
CA GLN A 142 -22.17 15.51 -22.10
C GLN A 142 -21.91 15.27 -20.60
N TRP A 143 -20.65 15.14 -20.23
CA TRP A 143 -20.26 14.80 -18.83
C TRP A 143 -19.99 16.06 -18.01
N ASP A 144 -21.02 16.89 -17.92
CA ASP A 144 -21.02 18.13 -17.16
C ASP A 144 -22.37 18.40 -16.48
N ASN A 145 -22.46 19.48 -15.74
CA ASN A 145 -23.66 19.85 -14.97
C ASN A 145 -24.86 20.31 -15.83
N SER A 146 -24.71 20.46 -17.14
CA SER A 146 -25.84 20.76 -18.03
C SER A 146 -26.61 19.52 -18.45
N CYS A 147 -25.94 18.36 -18.44
CA CYS A 147 -26.49 17.09 -18.88
C CYS A 147 -26.68 16.08 -17.74
N ILE A 148 -25.91 16.20 -16.67
CA ILE A 148 -25.95 15.28 -15.50
C ILE A 148 -26.66 15.96 -14.34
N ASP A 149 -27.78 15.40 -13.92
CA ASP A 149 -28.55 15.90 -12.79
C ASP A 149 -27.86 15.56 -11.47
N HIS A 150 -27.47 14.30 -11.28
CA HIS A 150 -26.78 13.87 -10.07
C HIS A 150 -25.89 12.65 -10.31
N VAL A 151 -24.95 12.41 -9.39
CA VAL A 151 -24.11 11.21 -9.35
C VAL A 151 -24.41 10.45 -8.06
N GLN A 152 -24.75 9.17 -8.18
CA GLN A 152 -24.94 8.29 -7.05
C GLN A 152 -23.81 7.23 -7.03
N ILE A 153 -23.10 7.15 -5.91
CA ILE A 153 -22.04 6.17 -5.69
C ILE A 153 -22.51 5.23 -4.57
N THR A 154 -22.68 3.96 -4.90
CA THR A 154 -23.05 2.93 -3.93
C THR A 154 -21.90 1.95 -3.75
N VAL A 155 -21.45 1.79 -2.52
CA VAL A 155 -20.42 0.82 -2.14
C VAL A 155 -21.08 -0.20 -1.20
N ALA A 156 -21.19 -1.44 -1.67
CA ALA A 156 -21.70 -2.55 -0.90
C ALA A 156 -20.60 -3.60 -0.75
N GLU A 157 -20.14 -3.82 0.47
CA GLU A 157 -19.13 -4.82 0.80
C GLU A 157 -19.77 -5.96 1.59
N THR A 158 -19.40 -7.19 1.27
CA THR A 158 -19.87 -8.40 1.99
C THR A 158 -19.01 -8.72 3.20
N VAL A 159 -17.80 -8.17 3.26
CA VAL A 159 -16.86 -8.36 4.37
C VAL A 159 -16.94 -7.16 5.30
N GLY A 160 -17.17 -7.41 6.59
CA GLY A 160 -17.21 -6.37 7.62
C GLY A 160 -15.84 -5.85 8.05
N ILE A 161 -15.83 -5.00 9.06
CA ILE A 161 -14.61 -4.35 9.60
C ILE A 161 -13.70 -5.34 10.36
N GLU A 162 -14.28 -6.45 10.86
CA GLU A 162 -13.56 -7.60 11.47
C GLU A 162 -12.43 -7.21 12.44
N GLY A 163 -12.73 -6.38 13.44
CA GLY A 163 -11.75 -5.98 14.46
C GLY A 163 -10.82 -4.84 14.07
N ARG A 164 -11.01 -4.22 12.89
CA ARG A 164 -10.23 -3.05 12.44
C ARG A 164 -10.87 -1.71 12.80
N TRP A 165 -11.68 -1.66 13.85
CA TRP A 165 -12.34 -0.44 14.32
C TRP A 165 -11.37 0.73 14.54
N SER A 166 -10.24 0.46 15.17
CA SER A 166 -9.20 1.48 15.45
C SER A 166 -8.54 2.10 14.20
N TYR A 167 -8.87 1.61 13.01
CA TYR A 167 -8.40 2.20 11.75
C TYR A 167 -9.38 3.25 11.21
N TYR A 168 -10.62 3.26 11.70
CA TYR A 168 -11.71 4.06 11.15
C TYR A 168 -12.29 5.08 12.15
N ASP A 169 -11.87 5.03 13.42
CA ASP A 169 -12.24 5.99 14.48
C ASP A 169 -11.21 7.12 14.63
#